data_61d2105a2db0c800fb6e4e1a09d1bb85
#
_entry.id   61d2105a2db0c800fb6e4e1a09d1bb85
#
_cell.length_a   1.000
_cell.length_b   1.000
_cell.length_c   1.000
_cell.angle_alpha   90.00
_cell.angle_beta   90.00
_cell.angle_gamma   90.00
#
_symmetry.space_group_name_H-M   'P 1'
#
loop_
_entity.id
_entity.type
_entity.pdbx_description
1 polymer ?
#
loop_
_entity_poly.entity_id
_entity_poly.type
_entity_poly.pdbx_seq_one_letter_code
_entity_poly.pdbx_strand_id
1 'polypeptide(L)'
;LHFTDRRQRQMCIRDSVIRGFQLLMEVQNLALIFGGVLIGVLVGALPGLSSPMAIALLMPFTISLDPVASISMMAALYCAGTFGGSITAILINAPGAPPAVATALDGYMMAKKGEPGRALGLAAICSVLGGIFAIIIFLFATPLLAEIALKFGPVEYFGLTLFALSMLAAMSGKSSIRNLI
;
A
#
# COMPACT_ATOMS: atom_id res chain seq x y z
N LEU A 1 28.75 27.12 -4.47
CA LEU A 1 27.52 26.91 -5.25
C LEU A 1 26.71 25.68 -4.80
N HIS A 2 27.32 24.68 -4.16
CA HIS A 2 26.62 23.46 -3.71
C HIS A 2 25.80 23.58 -2.40
N PHE A 3 26.13 24.56 -1.54
CA PHE A 3 25.44 24.72 -0.24
C PHE A 3 24.09 25.43 -0.35
N THR A 4 23.91 26.30 -1.31
CA THR A 4 22.66 27.04 -1.54
C THR A 4 21.56 26.13 -2.07
N ASP A 5 21.90 25.17 -2.93
CA ASP A 5 20.97 24.22 -3.54
C ASP A 5 20.36 23.24 -2.51
N ARG A 6 21.16 22.77 -1.55
CA ARG A 6 20.65 21.90 -0.46
C ARG A 6 19.67 22.62 0.47
N ARG A 7 19.93 23.89 0.81
CA ARG A 7 19.01 24.67 1.66
C ARG A 7 17.70 24.99 0.93
N GLN A 8 17.76 25.32 -0.35
CA GLN A 8 16.57 25.56 -1.16
C GLN A 8 15.73 24.29 -1.29
N ARG A 9 16.35 23.13 -1.52
CA ARG A 9 15.63 21.83 -1.59
C ARG A 9 14.97 21.48 -0.25
N GLN A 10 15.65 21.67 0.87
CA GLN A 10 15.08 21.43 2.21
C GLN A 10 13.92 22.38 2.54
N MET A 11 14.01 23.65 2.13
CA MET A 11 12.95 24.63 2.31
C MET A 11 11.72 24.28 1.46
N CYS A 12 11.91 23.88 0.19
CA CYS A 12 10.84 23.41 -0.68
C CYS A 12 10.15 22.15 -0.15
N ILE A 13 10.89 21.19 0.38
CA ILE A 13 10.32 19.95 0.95
C ILE A 13 9.47 20.28 2.17
N ARG A 14 9.96 21.13 3.07
CA ARG A 14 9.23 21.54 4.28
C ARG A 14 7.93 22.26 3.94
N ASP A 15 8.00 23.21 3.02
CA ASP A 15 6.83 23.99 2.61
C ASP A 15 5.81 23.12 1.86
N SER A 16 6.28 22.15 1.08
CA SER A 16 5.41 21.17 0.40
C SER A 16 4.73 20.21 1.39
N VAL A 17 5.43 19.77 2.44
CA VAL A 17 4.84 18.91 3.48
C VAL A 17 3.78 19.65 4.28
N ILE A 18 4.05 20.92 4.66
CA ILE A 18 3.07 21.75 5.41
C ILE A 18 1.83 22.01 4.55
N ARG A 19 2.01 22.39 3.28
CA ARG A 19 0.89 22.57 2.34
C ARG A 19 0.11 21.29 2.12
N GLY A 20 0.81 20.17 1.93
CA GLY A 20 0.17 18.86 1.77
C GLY A 20 -0.69 18.51 2.99
N PHE A 21 -0.19 18.77 4.20
CA PHE A 21 -0.95 18.54 5.42
C PHE A 21 -2.18 19.44 5.54
N GLN A 22 -2.07 20.71 5.16
CA GLN A 22 -3.20 21.64 5.14
C GLN A 22 -4.29 21.19 4.16
N LEU A 23 -3.89 20.74 2.95
CA LEU A 23 -4.83 20.22 1.95
C LEU A 23 -5.52 18.94 2.43
N LEU A 24 -4.81 18.05 3.14
CA LEU A 24 -5.40 16.84 3.71
C LEU A 24 -6.41 17.13 4.82
N MET A 25 -6.25 18.24 5.56
CA MET A 25 -7.18 18.67 6.61
C MET A 25 -8.47 19.30 6.09
N GLU A 26 -8.57 19.53 4.80
CA GLU A 26 -9.80 20.01 4.18
C GLU A 26 -10.90 18.96 4.34
N VAL A 27 -12.10 19.40 4.73
CA VAL A 27 -13.24 18.53 5.06
C VAL A 27 -13.57 17.57 3.91
N GLN A 28 -13.47 18.04 2.68
CA GLN A 28 -13.73 17.25 1.49
C GLN A 28 -12.71 16.11 1.33
N ASN A 29 -11.43 16.41 1.50
CA ASN A 29 -10.34 15.41 1.40
C ASN A 29 -10.44 14.40 2.54
N LEU A 30 -10.77 14.86 3.75
CA LEU A 30 -10.95 13.99 4.90
C LEU A 30 -12.12 13.01 4.70
N ALA A 31 -13.23 13.47 4.13
CA ALA A 31 -14.37 12.62 3.79
C ALA A 31 -14.00 11.55 2.75
N LEU A 32 -13.22 11.92 1.73
CA LEU A 32 -12.73 10.98 0.71
C LEU A 32 -11.75 9.95 1.28
N ILE A 33 -10.85 10.37 2.16
CA ILE A 33 -9.95 9.46 2.88
C ILE A 33 -10.74 8.47 3.72
N PHE A 34 -11.74 8.96 4.48
CA PHE A 34 -12.60 8.09 5.29
C PHE A 34 -13.39 7.10 4.42
N GLY A 35 -13.94 7.55 3.30
CA GLY A 35 -14.56 6.67 2.30
C GLY A 35 -13.60 5.62 1.75
N GLY A 36 -12.37 6.02 1.42
CA GLY A 36 -11.30 5.12 0.99
C GLY A 36 -10.96 4.06 2.04
N VAL A 37 -10.89 4.45 3.31
CA VAL A 37 -10.66 3.52 4.43
C VAL A 37 -11.79 2.51 4.56
N LEU A 38 -13.05 2.95 4.54
CA LEU A 38 -14.21 2.06 4.66
C LEU A 38 -14.24 1.04 3.51
N ILE A 39 -14.11 1.52 2.28
CA ILE A 39 -14.08 0.63 1.10
C ILE A 39 -12.87 -0.30 1.17
N GLY A 40 -11.71 0.22 1.56
CA GLY A 40 -10.48 -0.56 1.68
C GLY A 40 -10.62 -1.72 2.67
N VAL A 41 -11.12 -1.46 3.88
CA VAL A 41 -11.35 -2.52 4.87
C VAL A 41 -12.34 -3.56 4.37
N LEU A 42 -13.46 -3.13 3.76
CA LEU A 42 -14.46 -4.05 3.22
C LEU A 42 -13.89 -4.94 2.12
N VAL A 43 -13.18 -4.34 1.15
CA VAL A 43 -12.58 -5.09 0.04
C VAL A 43 -11.45 -6.00 0.54
N GLY A 44 -10.61 -5.50 1.45
CA GLY A 44 -9.52 -6.29 2.04
C GLY A 44 -10.00 -7.46 2.88
N ALA A 45 -11.16 -7.32 3.52
CA ALA A 45 -11.79 -8.39 4.29
C ALA A 45 -12.44 -9.48 3.40
N LEU A 46 -12.60 -9.25 2.09
CA LEU A 46 -13.11 -10.25 1.18
C LEU A 46 -11.94 -11.09 0.63
N PRO A 47 -11.87 -12.39 0.95
CA PRO A 47 -10.82 -13.25 0.43
C PRO A 47 -10.93 -13.35 -1.10
N GLY A 48 -9.82 -13.12 -1.79
CA GLY A 48 -9.76 -13.14 -3.26
C GLY A 48 -9.82 -11.74 -3.92
N LEU A 49 -10.20 -10.68 -3.19
CA LEU A 49 -10.09 -9.31 -3.65
C LEU A 49 -8.84 -8.67 -3.05
N SER A 50 -7.90 -8.27 -3.89
CA SER A 50 -6.69 -7.58 -3.43
C SER A 50 -6.86 -6.07 -3.45
N SER A 51 -6.14 -5.35 -2.56
CA SER A 51 -6.15 -3.88 -2.52
C SER A 51 -5.81 -3.24 -3.88
N PRO A 52 -4.83 -3.74 -4.66
CA PRO A 52 -4.57 -3.24 -6.01
C PRO A 52 -5.75 -3.38 -6.97
N MET A 53 -6.53 -4.47 -6.86
CA MET A 53 -7.73 -4.67 -7.69
C MET A 53 -8.81 -3.63 -7.35
N ALA A 54 -9.00 -3.34 -6.07
CA ALA A 54 -9.92 -2.28 -5.64
C ALA A 54 -9.51 -0.90 -6.15
N ILE A 55 -8.20 -0.59 -6.13
CA ILE A 55 -7.66 0.64 -6.70
C ILE A 55 -7.95 0.70 -8.20
N ALA A 56 -7.72 -0.36 -8.95
CA ALA A 56 -7.97 -0.40 -10.38
C ALA A 56 -9.46 -0.16 -10.73
N LEU A 57 -10.39 -0.70 -9.92
CA LEU A 57 -11.81 -0.49 -10.09
C LEU A 57 -12.26 0.95 -9.77
N LEU A 58 -11.62 1.59 -8.79
CA LEU A 58 -11.95 2.97 -8.38
C LEU A 58 -11.20 4.03 -9.19
N MET A 59 -10.16 3.67 -9.92
CA MET A 59 -9.36 4.59 -10.72
C MET A 59 -10.20 5.48 -11.66
N PRO A 60 -11.20 4.96 -12.41
CA PRO A 60 -12.02 5.82 -13.27
C PRO A 60 -12.79 6.90 -12.51
N PHE A 61 -13.20 6.64 -11.28
CA PHE A 61 -13.94 7.60 -10.45
C PHE A 61 -13.03 8.72 -9.92
N THR A 62 -11.75 8.46 -9.76
CA THR A 62 -10.80 9.44 -9.23
C THR A 62 -10.31 10.43 -10.27
N ILE A 63 -10.53 10.19 -11.57
CA ILE A 63 -10.13 11.11 -12.65
C ILE A 63 -10.86 12.46 -12.55
N SER A 64 -12.08 12.47 -12.01
CA SER A 64 -12.88 13.68 -11.81
C SER A 64 -12.56 14.46 -10.53
N LEU A 65 -11.68 13.91 -9.68
CA LEU A 65 -11.29 14.52 -8.40
C LEU A 65 -9.96 15.28 -8.55
N ASP A 66 -9.69 16.17 -7.60
CA ASP A 66 -8.39 16.81 -7.50
C ASP A 66 -7.27 15.77 -7.31
N PRO A 67 -6.08 15.97 -7.90
CA PRO A 67 -4.98 15.00 -7.82
C PRO A 67 -4.58 14.64 -6.38
N VAL A 68 -4.60 15.61 -5.46
CA VAL A 68 -4.25 15.38 -4.05
C VAL A 68 -5.30 14.50 -3.37
N ALA A 69 -6.58 14.79 -3.60
CA ALA A 69 -7.71 14.03 -3.10
C ALA A 69 -7.69 12.59 -3.61
N SER A 70 -7.45 12.41 -4.92
CA SER A 70 -7.38 11.10 -5.58
C SER A 70 -6.28 10.23 -5.02
N ILE A 71 -5.05 10.75 -4.92
CA ILE A 71 -3.89 10.03 -4.40
C ILE A 71 -4.09 9.68 -2.93
N SER A 72 -4.62 10.61 -2.13
CA SER A 72 -4.87 10.41 -0.70
C SER A 72 -5.93 9.33 -0.46
N MET A 73 -7.02 9.35 -1.22
CA MET A 73 -8.08 8.34 -1.14
C MET A 73 -7.56 6.96 -1.54
N MET A 74 -6.77 6.85 -2.63
CA MET A 74 -6.20 5.58 -3.08
C MET A 74 -5.18 5.03 -2.09
N ALA A 75 -4.33 5.89 -1.51
CA ALA A 75 -3.38 5.48 -0.48
C ALA A 75 -4.09 4.97 0.78
N ALA A 76 -5.14 5.68 1.21
CA ALA A 76 -5.97 5.27 2.34
C ALA A 76 -6.64 3.91 2.08
N LEU A 77 -7.20 3.71 0.89
CA LEU A 77 -7.80 2.45 0.46
C LEU A 77 -6.77 1.30 0.45
N TYR A 78 -5.57 1.55 -0.05
CA TYR A 78 -4.51 0.54 -0.07
C TYR A 78 -4.09 0.10 1.34
N CYS A 79 -3.82 1.07 2.22
CA CYS A 79 -3.43 0.78 3.60
C CYS A 79 -4.55 0.05 4.35
N ALA A 80 -5.78 0.54 4.22
CA ALA A 80 -6.95 -0.06 4.87
C ALA A 80 -7.27 -1.44 4.33
N GLY A 81 -7.13 -1.67 3.03
CA GLY A 81 -7.34 -2.96 2.41
C GLY A 81 -6.29 -4.00 2.82
N THR A 82 -5.04 -3.58 2.96
CA THR A 82 -3.97 -4.45 3.47
C THR A 82 -4.25 -4.88 4.91
N PHE A 83 -4.70 -3.95 5.74
CA PHE A 83 -5.11 -4.26 7.13
C PHE A 83 -6.36 -5.15 7.17
N GLY A 84 -7.36 -4.87 6.31
CA GLY A 84 -8.56 -5.71 6.16
C GLY A 84 -8.23 -7.16 5.83
N GLY A 85 -7.25 -7.38 4.92
CA GLY A 85 -6.73 -8.71 4.61
C GLY A 85 -6.08 -9.43 5.80
N SER A 86 -5.50 -8.69 6.74
CA SER A 86 -4.95 -9.27 7.97
C SER A 86 -6.05 -9.73 8.94
N ILE A 87 -7.22 -9.08 8.94
CA ILE A 87 -8.36 -9.50 9.78
C ILE A 87 -8.83 -10.90 9.38
N THR A 88 -9.05 -11.16 8.10
CA THR A 88 -9.47 -12.47 7.60
C THR A 88 -8.37 -13.52 7.71
N ALA A 89 -7.11 -13.12 7.58
CA ALA A 89 -5.96 -13.99 7.81
C ALA A 89 -5.94 -14.51 9.25
N ILE A 90 -6.20 -13.65 10.24
CA ILE A 90 -6.21 -14.00 11.66
C ILE A 90 -7.46 -14.85 12.03
N LEU A 91 -8.64 -14.47 11.53
CA LEU A 91 -9.90 -15.10 11.97
C LEU A 91 -10.18 -16.43 11.26
N ILE A 92 -9.96 -16.51 9.96
CA ILE A 92 -10.36 -17.67 9.14
C ILE A 92 -9.21 -18.30 8.36
N ASN A 93 -7.96 -17.87 8.60
CA ASN A 93 -6.77 -18.36 7.88
C ASN A 93 -6.86 -18.16 6.35
N ALA A 94 -7.56 -17.13 5.90
CA ALA A 94 -7.69 -16.79 4.50
C ALA A 94 -7.10 -15.39 4.27
N PRO A 95 -5.81 -15.29 3.91
CA PRO A 95 -5.17 -13.99 3.70
C PRO A 95 -5.79 -13.30 2.47
N GLY A 96 -6.34 -12.10 2.66
CA GLY A 96 -6.92 -11.27 1.60
C GLY A 96 -5.85 -10.50 0.80
N ALA A 97 -4.66 -10.31 1.37
CA ALA A 97 -3.55 -9.62 0.73
C ALA A 97 -2.24 -10.39 0.93
N PRO A 98 -1.26 -10.31 -0.03
CA PRO A 98 0.00 -11.04 0.08
C PRO A 98 0.76 -10.83 1.41
N PRO A 99 0.89 -9.63 1.96
CA PRO A 99 1.57 -9.43 3.24
C PRO A 99 0.83 -10.05 4.44
N ALA A 100 -0.48 -10.29 4.33
CA ALA A 100 -1.27 -10.91 5.38
C ALA A 100 -0.99 -12.41 5.57
N VAL A 101 -0.27 -13.06 4.64
CA VAL A 101 0.16 -14.45 4.79
C VAL A 101 1.06 -14.63 6.01
N ALA A 102 1.99 -13.71 6.24
CA ALA A 102 2.85 -13.74 7.44
C ALA A 102 2.03 -13.59 8.73
N THR A 103 1.01 -12.71 8.71
CA THR A 103 0.10 -12.51 9.85
C THR A 103 -0.76 -13.74 10.14
N ALA A 104 -1.10 -14.54 9.11
CA ALA A 104 -1.89 -15.75 9.26
C ALA A 104 -1.15 -16.81 10.09
N LEU A 105 0.16 -16.93 9.96
CA LEU A 105 0.94 -17.98 10.62
C LEU A 105 0.80 -17.93 12.15
N ASP A 106 1.01 -16.78 12.75
CA ASP A 106 0.96 -16.62 14.19
C ASP A 106 -0.43 -16.17 14.68
N GLY A 107 -1.08 -15.25 13.95
CA GLY A 107 -2.35 -14.67 14.32
C GLY A 107 -3.49 -15.70 14.35
N TYR A 108 -3.55 -16.58 13.37
CA TYR A 108 -4.54 -17.66 13.37
C TYR A 108 -4.33 -18.68 14.50
N MET A 109 -3.09 -18.97 14.83
CA MET A 109 -2.78 -19.85 15.96
C MET A 109 -3.24 -19.26 17.30
N MET A 110 -3.13 -17.93 17.47
CA MET A 110 -3.67 -17.22 18.63
C MET A 110 -5.21 -17.22 18.62
N ALA A 111 -5.84 -17.02 17.47
CA ALA A 111 -7.28 -17.08 17.31
C ALA A 111 -7.83 -18.47 17.68
N LYS A 112 -7.16 -19.55 17.28
CA LYS A 112 -7.51 -20.93 17.66
C LYS A 112 -7.43 -21.18 19.19
N LYS A 113 -6.54 -20.49 19.88
CA LYS A 113 -6.42 -20.56 21.35
C LYS A 113 -7.53 -19.78 22.09
N GLY A 114 -8.45 -19.15 21.36
CA GLY A 114 -9.55 -18.37 21.92
C GLY A 114 -9.23 -16.90 22.19
N GLU A 115 -8.08 -16.39 21.71
CA GLU A 115 -7.64 -15.00 21.88
C GLU A 115 -7.61 -14.19 20.58
N PRO A 116 -8.67 -14.17 19.74
CA PRO A 116 -8.65 -13.46 18.45
C PRO A 116 -8.53 -11.94 18.62
N GLY A 117 -9.16 -11.38 19.66
CA GLY A 117 -9.09 -9.94 19.94
C GLY A 117 -7.68 -9.46 20.28
N ARG A 118 -6.90 -10.29 20.97
CA ARG A 118 -5.50 -10.00 21.28
C ARG A 118 -4.62 -10.03 20.04
N ALA A 119 -4.85 -11.00 19.15
CA ALA A 119 -4.14 -11.10 17.88
C ALA A 119 -4.42 -9.90 16.97
N LEU A 120 -5.68 -9.48 16.83
CA LEU A 120 -6.09 -8.31 16.07
C LEU A 120 -5.52 -7.00 16.65
N GLY A 121 -5.57 -6.86 18.00
CA GLY A 121 -5.00 -5.69 18.67
C GLY A 121 -3.50 -5.57 18.46
N LEU A 122 -2.77 -6.68 18.55
CA LEU A 122 -1.33 -6.71 18.29
C LEU A 122 -1.02 -6.34 16.84
N ALA A 123 -1.77 -6.91 15.88
CA ALA A 123 -1.62 -6.59 14.48
C ALA A 123 -1.86 -5.10 14.18
N ALA A 124 -2.89 -4.50 14.82
CA ALA A 124 -3.17 -3.07 14.67
C ALA A 124 -2.02 -2.20 15.21
N ILE A 125 -1.53 -2.49 16.43
CA ILE A 125 -0.42 -1.74 17.03
C ILE A 125 0.84 -1.85 16.17
N CYS A 126 1.20 -3.06 15.74
CA CYS A 126 2.35 -3.26 14.87
C CYS A 126 2.20 -2.55 13.53
N SER A 127 1.00 -2.51 12.95
CA SER A 127 0.71 -1.79 11.71
C SER A 127 0.88 -0.28 11.87
N VAL A 128 0.43 0.29 12.98
CA VAL A 128 0.60 1.73 13.26
C VAL A 128 2.08 2.07 13.44
N LEU A 129 2.80 1.30 14.27
CA LEU A 129 4.23 1.53 14.48
C LEU A 129 5.03 1.35 13.18
N GLY A 130 4.78 0.27 12.45
CA GLY A 130 5.40 0.03 11.14
C GLY A 130 5.10 1.13 10.13
N GLY A 131 3.86 1.63 10.11
CA GLY A 131 3.44 2.74 9.26
C GLY A 131 4.18 4.04 9.57
N ILE A 132 4.36 4.38 10.86
CA ILE A 132 5.13 5.57 11.26
C ILE A 132 6.59 5.45 10.78
N PHE A 133 7.23 4.30 11.00
CA PHE A 133 8.59 4.07 10.50
C PHE A 133 8.68 4.14 8.98
N ALA A 134 7.70 3.54 8.28
CA ALA A 134 7.64 3.57 6.83
C ALA A 134 7.50 4.99 6.28
N ILE A 135 6.68 5.85 6.89
CA ILE A 135 6.52 7.26 6.49
C ILE A 135 7.84 8.03 6.64
N ILE A 136 8.55 7.82 7.75
CA ILE A 136 9.85 8.48 7.98
C ILE A 136 10.84 8.07 6.89
N ILE A 137 10.98 6.77 6.63
CA ILE A 137 11.88 6.26 5.58
C ILE A 137 11.46 6.79 4.21
N PHE A 138 10.16 6.81 3.92
CA PHE A 138 9.61 7.27 2.65
C PHE A 138 9.93 8.74 2.38
N LEU A 139 9.83 9.62 3.38
CA LEU A 139 10.17 11.04 3.26
C LEU A 139 11.62 11.25 2.84
N PHE A 140 12.55 10.45 3.37
CA PHE A 140 13.96 10.54 3.01
C PHE A 140 14.30 9.83 1.70
N ALA A 141 13.65 8.72 1.40
CA ALA A 141 13.92 7.90 0.23
C ALA A 141 13.27 8.45 -1.05
N THR A 142 12.13 9.13 -0.94
CA THR A 142 11.34 9.62 -2.09
C THR A 142 12.15 10.47 -3.07
N PRO A 143 12.90 11.51 -2.66
CA PRO A 143 13.65 12.33 -3.61
C PRO A 143 14.72 11.53 -4.35
N LEU A 144 15.37 10.58 -3.68
CA LEU A 144 16.38 9.73 -4.31
C LEU A 144 15.75 8.75 -5.30
N LEU A 145 14.64 8.12 -4.92
CA LEU A 145 13.91 7.17 -5.77
C LEU A 145 13.27 7.88 -6.97
N ALA A 146 12.78 9.09 -6.80
CA ALA A 146 12.21 9.88 -7.89
C ALA A 146 13.26 10.19 -8.97
N GLU A 147 14.48 10.55 -8.60
CA GLU A 147 15.57 10.80 -9.55
C GLU A 147 15.91 9.55 -10.37
N ILE A 148 15.86 8.38 -9.75
CA ILE A 148 16.10 7.09 -10.42
C ILE A 148 14.90 6.73 -11.30
N ALA A 149 13.68 6.82 -10.77
CA ALA A 149 12.46 6.44 -11.48
C ALA A 149 12.23 7.28 -12.76
N LEU A 150 12.57 8.57 -12.73
CA LEU A 150 12.45 9.45 -13.90
C LEU A 150 13.45 9.14 -15.01
N LYS A 151 14.51 8.37 -14.72
CA LYS A 151 15.47 7.90 -15.74
C LYS A 151 14.97 6.64 -16.46
N PHE A 152 13.97 5.96 -15.89
CA PHE A 152 13.38 4.78 -16.52
C PHE A 152 12.39 5.17 -17.60
N GLY A 153 12.68 4.77 -18.82
CA GLY A 153 11.79 4.94 -19.98
C GLY A 153 10.81 3.75 -20.14
N PRO A 154 9.90 3.84 -21.11
CA PRO A 154 8.93 2.77 -21.38
C PRO A 154 9.56 1.41 -21.71
N VAL A 155 10.76 1.42 -22.30
CA VAL A 155 11.48 0.20 -22.69
C VAL A 155 12.01 -0.52 -21.44
N GLU A 156 12.54 0.22 -20.48
CA GLU A 156 13.03 -0.33 -19.21
C GLU A 156 11.89 -0.92 -18.38
N TYR A 157 10.72 -0.27 -18.37
CA TYR A 157 9.52 -0.83 -17.73
C TYR A 157 9.07 -2.14 -18.38
N PHE A 158 9.13 -2.24 -19.70
CA PHE A 158 8.84 -3.48 -20.41
C PHE A 158 9.83 -4.59 -20.03
N GLY A 159 11.12 -4.27 -19.98
CA GLY A 159 12.16 -5.20 -19.52
C GLY A 159 11.93 -5.70 -18.11
N LEU A 160 11.55 -4.79 -17.17
CA LEU A 160 11.22 -5.15 -15.78
C LEU A 160 10.01 -6.06 -15.68
N THR A 161 8.96 -5.82 -16.46
CA THR A 161 7.76 -6.68 -16.47
C THR A 161 8.06 -8.07 -17.01
N LEU A 162 8.84 -8.20 -18.06
CA LEU A 162 9.32 -9.49 -18.59
C LEU A 162 10.17 -10.23 -17.55
N PHE A 163 11.07 -9.53 -16.87
CA PHE A 163 11.89 -10.11 -15.81
C PHE A 163 11.03 -10.62 -14.66
N ALA A 164 10.06 -9.83 -14.21
CA ALA A 164 9.13 -10.24 -13.14
C ALA A 164 8.32 -11.50 -13.54
N LEU A 165 7.80 -11.54 -14.78
CA LEU A 165 7.08 -12.71 -15.29
C LEU A 165 7.99 -13.93 -15.38
N SER A 166 9.25 -13.77 -15.81
CA SER A 166 10.20 -14.89 -15.88
C SER A 166 10.55 -15.43 -14.50
N MET A 167 10.67 -14.56 -13.47
CA MET A 167 10.87 -15.00 -12.10
C MET A 167 9.66 -15.79 -11.56
N LEU A 168 8.45 -15.31 -11.81
CA LEU A 168 7.24 -16.04 -11.44
C LEU A 168 7.16 -17.40 -12.12
N ALA A 169 7.48 -17.48 -13.40
CA ALA A 169 7.54 -18.74 -14.15
C ALA A 169 8.59 -19.69 -13.57
N ALA A 170 9.76 -19.18 -13.19
CA ALA A 170 10.82 -19.99 -12.58
C ALA A 170 10.44 -20.52 -11.19
N MET A 171 9.72 -19.74 -10.38
CA MET A 171 9.25 -20.16 -9.06
C MET A 171 8.11 -21.20 -9.12
N SER A 172 7.34 -21.24 -10.21
CA SER A 172 6.23 -22.19 -10.39
C SER A 172 6.68 -23.65 -10.58
N GLY A 173 7.98 -23.94 -10.69
CA GLY A 173 8.56 -25.29 -10.74
C GLY A 173 8.19 -26.09 -11.99
N LYS A 174 8.53 -27.41 -12.00
CA LYS A 174 8.38 -28.35 -13.14
C LYS A 174 6.97 -28.50 -13.74
N SER A 175 5.97 -27.82 -13.21
CA SER A 175 4.55 -27.92 -13.62
C SER A 175 4.05 -26.70 -14.40
N SER A 176 4.91 -25.71 -14.66
CA SER A 176 4.53 -24.40 -15.24
C SER A 176 3.78 -24.49 -16.58
N ILE A 177 4.19 -25.43 -17.44
CA ILE A 177 3.58 -25.58 -18.79
C ILE A 177 2.18 -26.21 -18.69
N ARG A 178 1.91 -27.02 -17.66
CA ARG A 178 0.62 -27.70 -17.48
C ARG A 178 -0.44 -26.79 -16.83
N ASN A 179 -0.03 -25.72 -16.18
CA ASN A 179 -0.95 -24.74 -15.57
C ASN A 179 -1.27 -23.56 -16.50
N LEU A 180 -0.65 -23.51 -17.67
CA LEU A 180 -0.88 -22.45 -18.67
C LEU A 180 -1.84 -22.89 -19.78
N ILE A 181 -2.24 -24.16 -19.79
CA ILE A 181 -3.26 -24.79 -20.66
C ILE A 181 -4.49 -25.13 -19.80
#